data_4015e7cd890bfb0eac545f6951b414f6
#
_entry.id   4015e7cd890bfb0eac545f6951b414f6
#
_cell.length_a   1.000
_cell.length_b   1.000
_cell.length_c   1.000
_cell.angle_alpha   90.00
_cell.angle_beta   90.00
_cell.angle_gamma   90.00
#
_symmetry.space_group_name_H-M   'P 1'
#
loop_
_entity.id
_entity.type
_entity.pdbx_description
1 polymer ?
#
loop_
_entity_poly.entity_id
_entity_poly.type
_entity_poly.pdbx_seq_one_letter_code
_entity_poly.pdbx_strand_id
1 'polypeptide(L)'
;LTWFRLPFFIWAQLVTSFLLVLAFPPLESAAILQLMDRLAGTSFFLPSGLVYAGSAVDAYGSGSPLLWQHLFWFLAHPEVYVLILPAIGIVGEIIANNTRKPLWGYKSLVYAISFLGFMSFIVWAHHMFLTGMGQSMSAFFQLTTMIISIPSVVVLTAFFLSLWGGSIRFNT
;
A
#
# COMPACT_ATOMS: atom_id res chain seq x y z
N LEU A 1 23.68 16.42 -9.86
CA LEU A 1 22.27 16.17 -9.60
C LEU A 1 22.01 16.24 -8.11
N THR A 2 21.03 17.01 -7.68
CA THR A 2 20.57 17.05 -6.28
C THR A 2 19.18 16.43 -6.21
N TRP A 3 18.83 15.82 -5.07
CA TRP A 3 17.57 15.09 -4.90
C TRP A 3 16.33 15.89 -5.36
N PHE A 4 16.20 17.15 -4.97
CA PHE A 4 15.05 18.00 -5.34
C PHE A 4 15.10 18.58 -6.77
N ARG A 5 16.03 18.11 -7.62
CA ARG A 5 16.07 18.39 -9.06
C ARG A 5 15.67 17.18 -9.92
N LEU A 6 15.34 16.06 -9.28
CA LEU A 6 14.82 14.88 -9.99
C LEU A 6 13.40 15.14 -10.48
N PRO A 7 13.00 14.62 -11.65
CA PRO A 7 11.60 14.58 -12.06
C PRO A 7 10.71 13.95 -10.99
N PHE A 8 9.47 14.40 -10.87
CA PHE A 8 8.54 13.90 -9.85
C PHE A 8 8.27 12.39 -10.01
N PHE A 9 8.19 11.92 -11.26
CA PHE A 9 8.05 10.51 -11.57
C PHE A 9 9.19 9.65 -10.99
N ILE A 10 10.43 10.14 -10.98
CA ILE A 10 11.56 9.39 -10.40
C ILE A 10 11.39 9.20 -8.89
N TRP A 11 10.86 10.21 -8.18
CA TRP A 11 10.52 10.07 -6.77
C TRP A 11 9.42 9.04 -6.54
N ALA A 12 8.38 9.05 -7.37
CA ALA A 12 7.32 8.06 -7.32
C ALA A 12 7.88 6.63 -7.49
N GLN A 13 8.76 6.41 -8.48
CA GLN A 13 9.40 5.12 -8.70
C GLN A 13 10.32 4.71 -7.56
N LEU A 14 11.07 5.65 -6.99
CA LEU A 14 11.95 5.37 -5.84
C LEU A 14 11.13 4.87 -4.64
N VAL A 15 10.07 5.59 -4.27
CA VAL A 15 9.18 5.18 -3.17
C VAL A 15 8.54 3.82 -3.46
N THR A 16 8.06 3.60 -4.68
CA THR A 16 7.50 2.32 -5.12
C THR A 16 8.49 1.16 -4.96
N SER A 17 9.76 1.38 -5.32
CA SER A 17 10.80 0.37 -5.18
C SER A 17 11.04 -0.03 -3.71
N PHE A 18 11.05 0.94 -2.80
CA PHE A 18 11.14 0.66 -1.36
C PHE A 18 9.93 -0.12 -0.85
N LEU A 19 8.71 0.21 -1.32
CA LEU A 19 7.50 -0.52 -0.96
C LEU A 19 7.61 -1.99 -1.36
N LEU A 20 8.04 -2.27 -2.59
CA LEU A 20 8.20 -3.64 -3.09
C LEU A 20 9.20 -4.44 -2.25
N VAL A 21 10.40 -3.91 -2.02
CA VAL A 21 11.45 -4.59 -1.26
C VAL A 21 11.01 -4.95 0.16
N LEU A 22 10.24 -4.08 0.81
CA LEU A 22 9.82 -4.28 2.20
C LEU A 22 8.53 -5.12 2.33
N ALA A 23 7.64 -5.06 1.35
CA ALA A 23 6.34 -5.71 1.42
C ALA A 23 6.34 -7.18 0.94
N PHE A 24 7.21 -7.55 0.00
CA PHE A 24 7.25 -8.91 -0.55
C PHE A 24 7.65 -9.99 0.46
N PRO A 25 8.65 -9.84 1.35
CA PRO A 25 9.07 -10.91 2.23
C PRO A 25 7.96 -11.48 3.13
N PRO A 26 7.04 -10.71 3.72
CA PRO A 26 5.92 -11.28 4.46
C PRO A 26 4.97 -12.13 3.61
N LEU A 27 4.71 -11.75 2.36
CA LEU A 27 3.89 -12.57 1.46
C LEU A 27 4.60 -13.86 1.06
N GLU A 28 5.89 -13.79 0.73
CA GLU A 28 6.70 -14.98 0.42
C GLU A 28 6.70 -15.95 1.61
N SER A 29 6.86 -15.43 2.83
CA SER A 29 6.73 -16.22 4.05
C SER A 29 5.36 -16.87 4.17
N ALA A 30 4.28 -16.13 3.91
CA ALA A 30 2.93 -16.69 3.93
C ALA A 30 2.74 -17.80 2.89
N ALA A 31 3.29 -17.64 1.69
CA ALA A 31 3.21 -18.64 0.63
C ALA A 31 3.96 -19.93 1.02
N ILE A 32 5.14 -19.80 1.63
CA ILE A 32 5.91 -20.96 2.15
C ILE A 32 5.13 -21.68 3.24
N LEU A 33 4.60 -20.95 4.23
CA LEU A 33 3.81 -21.52 5.31
C LEU A 33 2.55 -22.22 4.77
N GLN A 34 1.89 -21.64 3.76
CA GLN A 34 0.74 -22.27 3.12
C GLN A 34 1.14 -23.56 2.35
N LEU A 35 2.30 -23.54 1.72
CA LEU A 35 2.84 -24.73 1.05
C LEU A 35 3.14 -25.85 2.07
N MET A 36 3.69 -25.50 3.22
CA MET A 36 3.94 -26.43 4.32
C MET A 36 2.62 -27.03 4.87
N ASP A 37 1.59 -26.21 5.04
CA ASP A 37 0.25 -26.69 5.45
C ASP A 37 -0.32 -27.71 4.45
N ARG A 38 -0.05 -27.56 3.16
CA ARG A 38 -0.54 -28.45 2.10
C ARG A 38 0.29 -29.71 1.93
N LEU A 39 1.61 -29.64 2.04
CA LEU A 39 2.52 -30.73 1.68
C LEU A 39 3.11 -31.46 2.89
N ALA A 40 3.32 -30.75 4.00
CA ALA A 40 3.95 -31.28 5.19
C ALA A 40 2.97 -31.54 6.36
N GLY A 41 1.66 -31.30 6.15
CA GLY A 41 0.64 -31.51 7.18
C GLY A 41 0.76 -30.58 8.38
N THR A 42 1.39 -29.41 8.21
CA THR A 42 1.45 -28.38 9.25
C THR A 42 0.12 -27.64 9.38
N SER A 43 -0.06 -26.86 10.44
CA SER A 43 -1.27 -26.09 10.71
C SER A 43 -0.90 -24.66 11.11
N PHE A 44 -0.37 -23.89 10.16
CA PHE A 44 -0.09 -22.47 10.40
C PHE A 44 -1.35 -21.60 10.26
N PHE A 45 -2.21 -21.92 9.30
CA PHE A 45 -3.38 -21.08 8.96
C PHE A 45 -4.72 -21.74 9.25
N LEU A 46 -4.80 -23.07 9.21
CA LEU A 46 -6.04 -23.80 9.45
C LEU A 46 -6.08 -24.35 10.88
N PRO A 47 -7.10 -23.99 11.68
CA PRO A 47 -7.26 -24.56 13.02
C PRO A 47 -7.63 -26.03 12.92
N SER A 48 -7.19 -26.82 13.91
CA SER A 48 -7.62 -28.23 14.07
C SER A 48 -9.13 -28.33 14.21
N GLY A 49 -9.73 -29.37 13.60
CA GLY A 49 -11.17 -29.59 13.66
C GLY A 49 -11.99 -28.71 12.69
N LEU A 50 -11.36 -27.86 11.88
CA LEU A 50 -12.07 -27.18 10.80
C LEU A 50 -12.57 -28.20 9.78
N VAL A 51 -13.87 -28.15 9.47
CA VAL A 51 -14.46 -28.98 8.41
C VAL A 51 -14.28 -28.22 7.07
N TYR A 52 -13.49 -28.78 6.18
CA TYR A 52 -13.28 -28.26 4.82
C TYR A 52 -13.68 -29.33 3.80
N ALA A 53 -14.49 -28.96 2.82
CA ALA A 53 -15.00 -29.85 1.79
C ALA A 53 -15.65 -31.16 2.33
N GLY A 54 -16.31 -31.10 3.51
CA GLY A 54 -16.99 -32.23 4.13
C GLY A 54 -16.10 -33.16 4.98
N SER A 55 -14.79 -32.85 5.06
CA SER A 55 -13.85 -33.62 5.88
C SER A 55 -13.24 -32.74 6.97
N ALA A 56 -13.08 -33.27 8.19
CA ALA A 56 -12.33 -32.58 9.22
C ALA A 56 -10.84 -32.50 8.80
N VAL A 57 -10.24 -31.34 9.00
CA VAL A 57 -8.81 -31.14 8.76
C VAL A 57 -8.04 -31.83 9.89
N ASP A 58 -7.34 -32.90 9.57
CA ASP A 58 -6.43 -33.61 10.47
C ASP A 58 -5.12 -32.85 10.64
N ALA A 59 -5.20 -31.64 11.19
CA ALA A 59 -4.03 -30.81 11.45
C ALA A 59 -3.75 -30.77 12.96
N TYR A 60 -2.53 -31.11 13.32
CA TYR A 60 -2.05 -30.96 14.69
C TYR A 60 -1.59 -29.50 14.88
N GLY A 61 -2.40 -28.72 15.58
CA GLY A 61 -2.01 -27.36 15.93
C GLY A 61 -3.18 -26.37 16.04
N SER A 62 -2.86 -25.16 16.50
CA SER A 62 -3.80 -24.05 16.68
C SER A 62 -3.66 -23.03 15.56
N GLY A 63 -3.67 -23.44 14.31
CA GLY A 63 -3.54 -22.57 13.15
C GLY A 63 -4.55 -21.42 13.15
N SER A 64 -4.16 -20.28 12.62
CA SER A 64 -4.99 -19.08 12.62
C SER A 64 -5.13 -18.49 11.22
N PRO A 65 -6.35 -18.43 10.67
CA PRO A 65 -6.63 -17.68 9.45
C PRO A 65 -6.27 -16.19 9.58
N LEU A 66 -6.27 -15.66 10.80
CA LEU A 66 -5.89 -14.28 11.08
C LEU A 66 -4.39 -14.03 10.77
N LEU A 67 -3.52 -15.01 11.03
CA LEU A 67 -2.11 -14.94 10.66
C LEU A 67 -1.94 -14.77 9.15
N TRP A 68 -2.66 -15.54 8.34
CA TRP A 68 -2.68 -15.38 6.89
C TRP A 68 -3.09 -13.97 6.50
N GLN A 69 -4.16 -13.45 7.07
CA GLN A 69 -4.67 -12.12 6.72
C GLN A 69 -3.66 -11.02 7.07
N HIS A 70 -2.98 -11.10 8.20
CA HIS A 70 -1.93 -10.12 8.56
C HIS A 70 -0.77 -10.14 7.56
N LEU A 71 -0.26 -11.33 7.23
CA LEU A 71 0.85 -11.47 6.28
C LEU A 71 0.44 -11.02 4.87
N PHE A 72 -0.77 -11.38 4.44
CA PHE A 72 -1.30 -10.99 3.14
C PHE A 72 -1.50 -9.47 3.04
N TRP A 73 -2.19 -8.86 4.00
CA TRP A 73 -2.49 -7.43 3.96
C TRP A 73 -1.29 -6.55 4.23
N PHE A 74 -0.27 -7.06 4.90
CA PHE A 74 1.00 -6.34 5.04
C PHE A 74 1.70 -6.12 3.69
N LEU A 75 1.46 -6.96 2.68
CA LEU A 75 1.83 -6.67 1.29
C LEU A 75 0.69 -5.96 0.56
N ALA A 76 -0.54 -6.52 0.58
CA ALA A 76 -1.59 -6.12 -0.34
C ALA A 76 -2.07 -4.67 -0.12
N HIS A 77 -1.89 -4.09 1.06
CA HIS A 77 -2.13 -2.66 1.24
C HIS A 77 -0.99 -1.81 0.63
N PRO A 78 0.31 -1.99 0.93
CA PRO A 78 1.38 -1.33 0.18
C PRO A 78 1.30 -1.56 -1.34
N GLU A 79 0.78 -2.69 -1.80
CA GLU A 79 0.59 -2.99 -3.23
C GLU A 79 -0.32 -1.97 -3.92
N VAL A 80 -1.41 -1.53 -3.28
CA VAL A 80 -2.26 -0.48 -3.89
C VAL A 80 -1.51 0.84 -4.06
N TYR A 81 -0.55 1.14 -3.17
CA TYR A 81 0.33 2.30 -3.34
C TYR A 81 1.42 2.07 -4.38
N VAL A 82 1.92 0.84 -4.54
CA VAL A 82 2.80 0.45 -5.64
C VAL A 82 2.14 0.70 -7.01
N LEU A 83 0.83 0.53 -7.10
CA LEU A 83 0.09 0.80 -8.33
C LEU A 83 -0.18 2.31 -8.52
N ILE A 84 -0.61 3.00 -7.48
CA ILE A 84 -1.04 4.39 -7.62
C ILE A 84 0.12 5.39 -7.67
N LEU A 85 1.25 5.15 -6.99
CA LEU A 85 2.36 6.09 -6.97
C LEU A 85 2.99 6.33 -8.35
N PRO A 86 3.30 5.30 -9.17
CA PRO A 86 3.74 5.51 -10.54
C PRO A 86 2.71 6.26 -11.38
N ALA A 87 1.43 5.95 -11.22
CA ALA A 87 0.35 6.65 -11.91
C ALA A 87 0.30 8.14 -11.54
N ILE A 88 0.41 8.47 -10.24
CA ILE A 88 0.53 9.86 -9.73
C ILE A 88 1.76 10.55 -10.33
N GLY A 89 2.89 9.83 -10.40
CA GLY A 89 4.11 10.34 -11.02
C GLY A 89 3.92 10.70 -12.49
N ILE A 90 3.32 9.79 -13.28
CA ILE A 90 3.02 10.03 -14.71
C ILE A 90 2.05 11.19 -14.87
N VAL A 91 0.95 11.21 -14.12
CA VAL A 91 -0.06 12.28 -14.18
C VAL A 91 0.57 13.65 -13.85
N GLY A 92 1.45 13.70 -12.84
CA GLY A 92 2.17 14.92 -12.49
C GLY A 92 3.02 15.45 -13.63
N GLU A 93 3.81 14.60 -14.28
CA GLU A 93 4.64 15.00 -15.43
C GLU A 93 3.78 15.45 -16.63
N ILE A 94 2.67 14.76 -16.89
CA ILE A 94 1.72 15.14 -17.95
C ILE A 94 1.11 16.52 -17.65
N ILE A 95 0.69 16.77 -16.41
CA ILE A 95 0.13 18.05 -15.98
C ILE A 95 1.17 19.16 -16.20
N ALA A 96 2.41 18.99 -15.73
CA ALA A 96 3.47 19.96 -15.90
C ALA A 96 3.75 20.27 -17.38
N ASN A 97 3.84 19.22 -18.21
CA ASN A 97 4.09 19.36 -19.64
C ASN A 97 2.94 20.07 -20.38
N ASN A 98 1.69 19.67 -20.11
CA ASN A 98 0.53 20.17 -20.84
C ASN A 98 0.06 21.56 -20.35
N THR A 99 0.38 21.95 -19.13
CA THR A 99 0.15 23.32 -18.62
C THR A 99 1.30 24.28 -18.92
N ARG A 100 2.45 23.76 -19.37
CA ARG A 100 3.69 24.49 -19.65
C ARG A 100 4.22 25.28 -18.46
N LYS A 101 4.07 24.75 -17.27
CA LYS A 101 4.59 25.32 -16.04
C LYS A 101 5.01 24.22 -15.06
N PRO A 102 5.94 24.51 -14.12
CA PRO A 102 6.34 23.53 -13.12
C PRO A 102 5.15 23.14 -12.24
N LEU A 103 5.21 21.93 -11.69
CA LEU A 103 4.24 21.45 -10.69
C LEU A 103 4.21 22.40 -9.49
N TRP A 104 3.01 22.80 -9.10
CA TRP A 104 2.83 23.59 -7.90
C TRP A 104 3.19 22.76 -6.67
N GLY A 105 3.99 23.36 -5.78
CA GLY A 105 4.35 22.68 -4.53
C GLY A 105 5.17 21.40 -4.72
N TYR A 106 6.08 21.33 -5.71
CA TYR A 106 6.89 20.15 -6.00
C TYR A 106 7.49 19.47 -4.74
N LYS A 107 8.09 20.25 -3.82
CA LYS A 107 8.64 19.68 -2.58
C LYS A 107 7.56 19.06 -1.69
N SER A 108 6.40 19.71 -1.59
CA SER A 108 5.26 19.17 -0.84
C SER A 108 4.74 17.88 -1.45
N LEU A 109 4.72 17.79 -2.78
CA LEU A 109 4.39 16.55 -3.49
C LEU A 109 5.37 15.43 -3.17
N VAL A 110 6.68 15.69 -3.21
CA VAL A 110 7.71 14.70 -2.87
C VAL A 110 7.55 14.22 -1.44
N TYR A 111 7.36 15.11 -0.48
CA TYR A 111 7.13 14.74 0.91
C TYR A 111 5.82 13.96 1.10
N ALA A 112 4.75 14.37 0.41
CA ALA A 112 3.45 13.70 0.48
C ALA A 112 3.53 12.25 0.00
N ILE A 113 4.12 11.98 -1.17
CA ILE A 113 4.25 10.61 -1.68
C ILE A 113 5.22 9.76 -0.84
N SER A 114 6.28 10.37 -0.29
CA SER A 114 7.19 9.67 0.63
C SER A 114 6.48 9.28 1.93
N PHE A 115 5.67 10.18 2.48
CA PHE A 115 4.87 9.91 3.68
C PHE A 115 3.75 8.89 3.41
N LEU A 116 3.11 8.93 2.23
CA LEU A 116 2.18 7.87 1.79
C LEU A 116 2.85 6.50 1.81
N GLY A 117 4.03 6.39 1.22
CA GLY A 117 4.79 5.15 1.20
C GLY A 117 5.10 4.65 2.62
N PHE A 118 5.60 5.51 3.50
CA PHE A 118 5.86 5.14 4.89
C PHE A 118 4.60 4.68 5.63
N MET A 119 3.52 5.45 5.54
CA MET A 119 2.27 5.16 6.24
C MET A 119 1.60 3.88 5.74
N SER A 120 1.86 3.46 4.50
CA SER A 120 1.27 2.24 3.92
C SER A 120 1.55 0.99 4.76
N PHE A 121 2.69 0.95 5.46
CA PHE A 121 3.07 -0.14 6.38
C PHE A 121 2.44 -0.03 7.77
N ILE A 122 1.67 1.01 8.06
CA ILE A 122 1.08 1.23 9.39
C ILE A 122 -0.45 1.17 9.35
N VAL A 123 -1.05 0.97 8.16
CA VAL A 123 -2.51 1.01 7.96
C VAL A 123 -3.12 -0.30 7.44
N TRP A 124 -2.33 -1.33 7.16
CA TRP A 124 -2.79 -2.54 6.46
C TRP A 124 -4.03 -3.21 7.08
N ALA A 125 -4.16 -3.18 8.41
CA ALA A 125 -5.23 -3.92 9.08
C ALA A 125 -6.60 -3.22 9.06
N HIS A 126 -6.75 -2.07 8.38
CA HIS A 126 -8.08 -1.55 8.08
C HIS A 126 -8.86 -2.46 7.10
N HIS A 127 -8.19 -3.38 6.42
CA HIS A 127 -8.82 -4.46 5.65
C HIS A 127 -9.36 -5.59 6.53
N MET A 128 -9.14 -5.54 7.85
CA MET A 128 -9.36 -6.65 8.77
C MET A 128 -10.32 -6.31 9.92
N PHE A 129 -11.09 -5.22 9.84
CA PHE A 129 -11.97 -4.79 10.94
C PHE A 129 -13.01 -5.84 11.38
N LEU A 130 -13.43 -6.71 10.47
CA LEU A 130 -14.41 -7.77 10.76
C LEU A 130 -13.77 -9.09 11.21
N THR A 131 -12.45 -9.14 11.41
CA THR A 131 -11.74 -10.37 11.78
C THR A 131 -11.67 -10.64 13.29
N GLY A 132 -12.22 -9.74 14.10
CA GLY A 132 -12.16 -9.88 15.55
C GLY A 132 -10.87 -9.41 16.20
N MET A 133 -10.14 -8.47 15.58
CA MET A 133 -8.87 -7.94 16.09
C MET A 133 -8.97 -7.15 17.42
N GLY A 134 -10.17 -6.95 17.94
CA GLY A 134 -10.42 -6.20 19.17
C GLY A 134 -10.52 -4.68 18.95
N GLN A 135 -11.11 -4.01 19.94
CA GLN A 135 -11.47 -2.58 19.83
C GLN A 135 -10.23 -1.67 19.77
N SER A 136 -9.21 -1.94 20.59
CA SER A 136 -8.01 -1.10 20.64
C SER A 136 -7.24 -1.11 19.32
N MET A 137 -7.05 -2.28 18.72
CA MET A 137 -6.38 -2.41 17.42
C MET A 137 -7.20 -1.79 16.30
N SER A 138 -8.52 -1.98 16.33
CA SER A 138 -9.43 -1.35 15.36
C SER A 138 -9.35 0.17 15.45
N ALA A 139 -9.35 0.75 16.64
CA ALA A 139 -9.22 2.19 16.84
C ALA A 139 -7.85 2.72 16.34
N PHE A 140 -6.76 1.99 16.59
CA PHE A 140 -5.44 2.35 16.10
C PHE A 140 -5.41 2.40 14.56
N PHE A 141 -5.89 1.35 13.88
CA PHE A 141 -5.90 1.31 12.42
C PHE A 141 -6.92 2.28 11.79
N GLN A 142 -8.00 2.63 12.46
CA GLN A 142 -8.89 3.72 12.05
C GLN A 142 -8.15 5.05 12.07
N LEU A 143 -7.46 5.38 13.17
CA LEU A 143 -6.72 6.62 13.32
C LEU A 143 -5.61 6.74 12.26
N THR A 144 -4.78 5.72 12.09
CA THR A 144 -3.69 5.74 11.11
C THR A 144 -4.21 5.86 9.68
N THR A 145 -5.34 5.22 9.36
CA THR A 145 -6.02 5.35 8.06
C THR A 145 -6.55 6.77 7.83
N MET A 146 -7.05 7.44 8.86
CA MET A 146 -7.43 8.85 8.75
C MET A 146 -6.22 9.75 8.49
N ILE A 147 -5.08 9.48 9.14
CA ILE A 147 -3.84 10.24 8.94
C ILE A 147 -3.32 10.13 7.51
N ILE A 148 -3.38 8.95 6.88
CA ILE A 148 -2.87 8.76 5.51
C ILE A 148 -3.70 9.53 4.47
N SER A 149 -4.90 9.99 4.79
CA SER A 149 -5.70 10.84 3.91
C SER A 149 -5.09 12.22 3.72
N ILE A 150 -4.32 12.73 4.68
CA ILE A 150 -3.71 14.07 4.63
C ILE A 150 -2.76 14.23 3.45
N PRO A 151 -1.73 13.37 3.24
CA PRO A 151 -0.88 13.47 2.07
C PRO A 151 -1.63 13.25 0.75
N SER A 152 -2.69 12.46 0.73
CA SER A 152 -3.54 12.29 -0.47
C SER A 152 -4.21 13.60 -0.86
N VAL A 153 -4.74 14.36 0.11
CA VAL A 153 -5.31 15.70 -0.12
C VAL A 153 -4.23 16.67 -0.63
N VAL A 154 -3.01 16.61 -0.10
CA VAL A 154 -1.88 17.44 -0.57
C VAL A 154 -1.60 17.18 -2.05
N VAL A 155 -1.53 15.90 -2.47
CA VAL A 155 -1.30 15.52 -3.87
C VAL A 155 -2.41 16.04 -4.78
N LEU A 156 -3.68 15.82 -4.42
CA LEU A 156 -4.82 16.29 -5.21
C LEU A 156 -4.84 17.82 -5.32
N THR A 157 -4.66 18.53 -4.21
CA THR A 157 -4.61 19.99 -4.19
C THR A 157 -3.49 20.53 -5.06
N ALA A 158 -2.29 19.94 -4.98
CA ALA A 158 -1.16 20.36 -5.79
C ALA A 158 -1.41 20.17 -7.30
N PHE A 159 -2.11 19.10 -7.69
CA PHE A 159 -2.48 18.88 -9.10
C PHE A 159 -3.50 19.90 -9.57
N PHE A 160 -4.56 20.18 -8.80
CA PHE A 160 -5.52 21.21 -9.15
C PHE A 160 -4.87 22.60 -9.25
N LEU A 161 -4.00 22.97 -8.32
CA LEU A 161 -3.25 24.23 -8.38
C LEU A 161 -2.24 24.26 -9.52
N SER A 162 -1.74 23.11 -9.96
CA SER A 162 -0.89 23.00 -11.15
C SER A 162 -1.66 23.25 -12.44
N LEU A 163 -2.93 22.86 -12.51
CA LEU A 163 -3.82 23.16 -13.63
C LEU A 163 -4.23 24.65 -13.67
N TRP A 164 -4.39 25.27 -12.50
CA TRP A 164 -4.86 26.65 -12.40
C TRP A 164 -3.91 27.64 -13.07
N GLY A 165 -4.43 28.46 -13.99
CA GLY A 165 -3.65 29.46 -14.72
C GLY A 165 -2.62 28.87 -15.69
N GLY A 166 -2.73 27.59 -16.05
CA GLY A 166 -1.90 26.94 -17.05
C GLY A 166 -2.42 27.18 -18.47
N SER A 167 -1.50 27.21 -19.45
CA SER A 167 -1.85 27.17 -20.88
C SER A 167 -2.11 25.73 -21.31
N ILE A 168 -3.31 25.21 -21.00
CA ILE A 168 -3.63 23.79 -21.15
C ILE A 168 -3.70 23.40 -22.62
N ARG A 169 -3.00 22.33 -22.99
CA ARG A 169 -3.11 21.66 -24.29
C ARG A 169 -3.77 20.31 -24.11
N PHE A 170 -4.77 20.00 -24.96
CA PHE A 170 -5.49 18.73 -24.98
C PHE A 170 -5.03 17.80 -26.13
N ASN A 171 -3.86 18.03 -26.68
CA ASN A 171 -3.25 17.16 -27.67
C ASN A 171 -2.21 16.25 -27.02
N THR A 172 -2.14 15.03 -27.47
CA THR A 172 -1.10 14.04 -27.12
C THR A 172 0.19 14.35 -27.85
#